data_d6e1b2e48abd71f3562b32035779289f
#
_entry.id   d6e1b2e48abd71f3562b32035779289f
#
_cell.length_a   1.000
_cell.length_b   1.000
_cell.length_c   1.000
_cell.angle_alpha   90.00
_cell.angle_beta   90.00
_cell.angle_gamma   90.00
#
_symmetry.space_group_name_H-M   'P 1'
#
loop_
_entity.id
_entity.type
_entity.pdbx_description
1 polymer ?
#
loop_
_entity_poly.entity_id
_entity_poly.type
_entity_poly.pdbx_seq_one_letter_code
_entity_poly.pdbx_strand_id
1 'polypeptide(L)'
;MATDPLDVRDLLQAAGEIAGAELGQAPARAWRMPAGTRIGHMHLHVGDLAAAEAFYHGGLGLDVVVRSYPGALFLSAGGYHHHLGVNTWATSATPAGEDDARLLEWELLLPGREDATAAGERLVAAGYDVAPTDDGFHAPDPWGTMLRVRAAAAG
;
A
#
# COMPACT_ATOMS: atom_id res chain seq x y z
N MET A 1 -4.85 -0.49 -17.85
CA MET A 1 -5.12 0.70 -17.02
C MET A 1 -4.56 1.90 -17.78
N ALA A 2 -5.40 2.82 -18.21
CA ALA A 2 -4.96 4.09 -18.80
C ALA A 2 -4.96 5.13 -17.66
N THR A 3 -3.93 5.96 -17.61
CA THR A 3 -3.87 7.10 -16.69
C THR A 3 -4.04 8.35 -17.52
N ASP A 4 -5.16 9.03 -17.33
CA ASP A 4 -5.34 10.37 -17.88
C ASP A 4 -4.69 11.40 -16.95
N PRO A 5 -4.17 12.52 -17.47
CA PRO A 5 -3.70 13.62 -16.63
C PRO A 5 -4.83 14.10 -15.70
N LEU A 6 -4.50 14.27 -14.42
CA LEU A 6 -5.46 14.82 -13.46
C LEU A 6 -5.79 16.28 -13.82
N ASP A 7 -7.06 16.58 -14.07
CA ASP A 7 -7.52 17.96 -14.18
C ASP A 7 -7.62 18.58 -12.78
N VAL A 8 -6.53 19.24 -12.39
CA VAL A 8 -6.41 19.87 -11.07
C VAL A 8 -7.43 21.01 -10.90
N ARG A 9 -7.79 21.68 -12.00
CA ARG A 9 -8.78 22.79 -11.94
C ARG A 9 -10.17 22.25 -11.63
N ASP A 10 -10.59 21.19 -12.31
CA ASP A 10 -11.87 20.54 -12.08
C ASP A 10 -11.96 19.97 -10.67
N LEU A 11 -10.88 19.34 -10.20
CA LEU A 11 -10.79 18.84 -8.82
C LEU A 11 -10.91 19.95 -7.77
N LEU A 12 -10.24 21.09 -7.98
CA LEU A 12 -10.31 22.23 -7.06
C LEU A 12 -11.69 22.90 -7.08
N GLN A 13 -12.35 22.96 -8.25
CA GLN A 13 -13.71 23.45 -8.37
C GLN A 13 -14.69 22.54 -7.62
N ALA A 14 -14.62 21.24 -7.84
CA ALA A 14 -15.46 20.26 -7.13
C ALA A 14 -15.24 20.31 -5.61
N ALA A 15 -13.99 20.46 -5.15
CA ALA A 15 -13.68 20.63 -3.73
C ALA A 15 -14.25 21.93 -3.15
N GLY A 16 -14.24 23.03 -3.92
CA GLY A 16 -14.85 24.32 -3.54
C GLY A 16 -16.38 24.23 -3.44
N GLU A 17 -17.03 23.53 -4.36
CA GLU A 17 -18.47 23.30 -4.36
C GLU A 17 -18.92 22.48 -3.14
N ILE A 18 -18.12 21.46 -2.75
CA ILE A 18 -18.40 20.63 -1.58
C ILE A 18 -18.13 21.39 -0.28
N ALA A 19 -17.10 22.22 -0.24
CA ALA A 19 -16.62 22.88 0.98
C ALA A 19 -17.29 24.24 1.25
N GLY A 20 -17.92 24.86 0.27
CA GLY A 20 -18.50 26.21 0.39
C GLY A 20 -17.47 27.28 0.77
N ALA A 21 -16.19 27.07 0.47
CA ALA A 21 -15.08 27.91 0.89
C ALA A 21 -14.38 28.53 -0.32
N GLU A 22 -14.16 29.84 -0.28
CA GLU A 22 -13.22 30.50 -1.19
C GLU A 22 -11.80 29.97 -0.93
N LEU A 23 -11.15 29.45 -1.98
CA LEU A 23 -9.75 29.02 -1.94
C LEU A 23 -8.88 30.22 -1.52
N GLY A 24 -8.35 30.20 -0.31
CA GLY A 24 -7.48 31.22 0.25
C GLY A 24 -7.91 31.78 1.60
N GLN A 25 -9.11 31.52 2.06
CA GLN A 25 -9.62 31.94 3.36
C GLN A 25 -10.09 30.79 4.25
N ALA A 26 -9.52 29.61 4.09
CA ALA A 26 -9.78 28.54 5.04
C ALA A 26 -9.28 29.00 6.42
N PRO A 27 -10.16 29.17 7.43
CA PRO A 27 -9.69 29.41 8.78
C PRO A 27 -8.76 28.25 9.14
N ALA A 28 -7.75 28.50 9.95
CA ALA A 28 -6.83 27.49 10.50
C ALA A 28 -7.55 26.48 11.43
N ARG A 29 -8.72 26.05 11.03
CA ARG A 29 -9.46 24.96 11.65
C ARG A 29 -8.77 23.69 11.20
N ALA A 30 -8.16 22.98 12.12
CA ALA A 30 -7.51 21.69 11.86
C ALA A 30 -8.44 20.83 11.01
N TRP A 31 -8.14 20.76 9.71
CA TRP A 31 -8.90 19.94 8.77
C TRP A 31 -8.72 18.48 9.21
N ARG A 32 -9.79 17.79 9.46
CA ARG A 32 -9.76 16.39 9.87
C ARG A 32 -10.46 15.56 8.82
N MET A 33 -9.83 14.48 8.43
CA MET A 33 -10.48 13.48 7.58
C MET A 33 -11.71 12.91 8.30
N PRO A 34 -12.81 12.66 7.57
CA PRO A 34 -13.98 11.99 8.15
C PRO A 34 -13.62 10.66 8.79
N ALA A 35 -14.29 10.33 9.89
CA ALA A 35 -14.16 9.01 10.50
C ALA A 35 -14.54 7.93 9.48
N GLY A 36 -13.75 6.87 9.40
CA GLY A 36 -13.95 5.81 8.42
C GLY A 36 -13.22 6.00 7.09
N THR A 37 -12.53 7.15 6.86
CA THR A 37 -11.61 7.31 5.73
C THR A 37 -10.56 6.19 5.73
N ARG A 38 -10.32 5.58 4.56
CA ARG A 38 -9.34 4.50 4.39
C ARG A 38 -8.44 4.79 3.22
N ILE A 39 -7.20 4.32 3.31
CA ILE A 39 -6.29 4.27 2.17
C ILE A 39 -6.63 3.00 1.39
N GLY A 40 -6.98 3.15 0.11
CA GLY A 40 -7.43 2.04 -0.73
C GLY A 40 -6.28 1.25 -1.34
N HIS A 41 -5.13 1.88 -1.58
CA HIS A 41 -3.95 1.24 -2.14
C HIS A 41 -2.65 1.93 -1.73
N MET A 42 -1.57 1.18 -1.81
CA MET A 42 -0.20 1.62 -1.58
C MET A 42 0.64 1.52 -2.84
N HIS A 43 1.61 2.41 -3.00
CA HIS A 43 2.65 2.32 -4.04
C HIS A 43 4.03 2.35 -3.40
N LEU A 44 4.87 1.37 -3.76
CA LEU A 44 6.21 1.23 -3.21
C LEU A 44 7.26 1.29 -4.32
N HIS A 45 8.35 2.00 -4.09
CA HIS A 45 9.57 1.82 -4.87
C HIS A 45 10.31 0.60 -4.36
N VAL A 46 10.66 -0.30 -5.27
CA VAL A 46 11.35 -1.56 -4.96
C VAL A 46 12.62 -1.69 -5.81
N GLY A 47 13.57 -2.47 -5.36
CA GLY A 47 14.81 -2.67 -6.07
C GLY A 47 14.70 -3.62 -7.27
N ASP A 48 13.77 -4.59 -7.20
CA ASP A 48 13.59 -5.63 -8.22
C ASP A 48 12.15 -6.14 -8.24
N LEU A 49 11.54 -6.23 -9.44
CA LEU A 49 10.15 -6.67 -9.57
C LEU A 49 9.97 -8.16 -9.33
N ALA A 50 10.97 -9.00 -9.66
CA ALA A 50 10.86 -10.44 -9.43
C ALA A 50 10.90 -10.75 -7.92
N ALA A 51 11.76 -10.08 -7.16
CA ALA A 51 11.79 -10.19 -5.71
C ALA A 51 10.50 -9.67 -5.07
N ALA A 52 9.94 -8.55 -5.57
CA ALA A 52 8.65 -8.04 -5.12
C ALA A 52 7.51 -9.03 -5.39
N GLU A 53 7.48 -9.61 -6.58
CA GLU A 53 6.50 -10.63 -6.94
C GLU A 53 6.63 -11.88 -6.05
N ALA A 54 7.85 -12.36 -5.82
CA ALA A 54 8.09 -13.51 -4.95
C ALA A 54 7.56 -13.27 -3.53
N PHE A 55 7.75 -12.05 -2.99
CA PHE A 55 7.25 -11.70 -1.66
C PHE A 55 5.74 -11.45 -1.63
N TYR A 56 5.23 -10.53 -2.45
CA TYR A 56 3.85 -10.06 -2.36
C TYR A 56 2.83 -10.99 -3.05
N HIS A 57 3.24 -11.68 -4.13
CA HIS A 57 2.39 -12.67 -4.79
C HIS A 57 2.65 -14.07 -4.24
N GLY A 58 3.88 -14.57 -4.36
CA GLY A 58 4.23 -15.94 -3.96
C GLY A 58 4.10 -16.19 -2.45
N GLY A 59 4.58 -15.28 -1.63
CA GLY A 59 4.55 -15.36 -0.16
C GLY A 59 3.24 -14.84 0.42
N LEU A 60 2.92 -13.56 0.25
CA LEU A 60 1.76 -12.94 0.86
C LEU A 60 0.42 -13.43 0.26
N GLY A 61 0.40 -13.74 -1.05
CA GLY A 61 -0.77 -14.31 -1.73
C GLY A 61 -1.65 -13.30 -2.44
N LEU A 62 -1.14 -12.10 -2.78
CA LEU A 62 -1.85 -11.18 -3.65
C LEU A 62 -1.79 -11.66 -5.10
N ASP A 63 -2.88 -11.52 -5.84
CA ASP A 63 -2.93 -11.81 -7.28
C ASP A 63 -2.23 -10.71 -8.09
N VAL A 64 -1.46 -11.09 -9.10
CA VAL A 64 -0.89 -10.14 -10.05
C VAL A 64 -1.95 -9.76 -11.08
N VAL A 65 -2.37 -8.50 -11.09
CA VAL A 65 -3.43 -7.99 -11.98
C VAL A 65 -2.89 -7.25 -13.20
N VAL A 66 -1.71 -6.63 -13.12
CA VAL A 66 -1.07 -5.97 -14.26
C VAL A 66 0.44 -6.21 -14.23
N ARG A 67 0.99 -6.74 -15.34
CA ARG A 67 2.44 -6.92 -15.60
C ARG A 67 2.94 -6.08 -16.76
N SER A 68 2.03 -5.58 -17.58
CA SER A 68 2.38 -4.94 -18.85
C SER A 68 2.83 -3.50 -18.72
N TYR A 69 2.77 -2.92 -17.52
CA TYR A 69 3.21 -1.54 -17.31
C TYR A 69 4.74 -1.50 -17.12
N PRO A 70 5.48 -0.69 -17.90
CA PRO A 70 6.94 -0.68 -17.86
C PRO A 70 7.48 -0.38 -16.45
N GLY A 71 8.30 -1.29 -15.91
CA GLY A 71 8.94 -1.14 -14.62
C GLY A 71 8.00 -1.16 -13.41
N ALA A 72 6.78 -1.68 -13.56
CA ALA A 72 5.82 -1.78 -12.46
C ALA A 72 5.05 -3.11 -12.46
N LEU A 73 4.59 -3.48 -11.28
CA LEU A 73 3.72 -4.63 -11.04
C LEU A 73 2.57 -4.17 -10.14
N PHE A 74 1.34 -4.57 -10.49
CA PHE A 74 0.16 -4.25 -9.69
C PHE A 74 -0.45 -5.53 -9.15
N LEU A 75 -0.73 -5.53 -7.85
CA LEU A 75 -1.21 -6.70 -7.12
C LEU A 75 -2.51 -6.39 -6.39
N SER A 76 -3.37 -7.40 -6.27
CA SER A 76 -4.69 -7.24 -5.67
C SER A 76 -5.17 -8.53 -5.01
N ALA A 77 -6.31 -8.44 -4.34
CA ALA A 77 -7.15 -9.54 -3.92
C ALA A 77 -8.59 -9.28 -4.34
N GLY A 78 -9.36 -10.35 -4.59
CA GLY A 78 -10.80 -10.27 -4.86
C GLY A 78 -11.19 -9.49 -6.12
N GLY A 79 -10.30 -9.39 -7.12
CA GLY A 79 -10.58 -8.73 -8.40
C GLY A 79 -10.60 -7.20 -8.37
N TYR A 80 -10.14 -6.57 -7.27
CA TYR A 80 -9.97 -5.11 -7.22
C TYR A 80 -8.85 -4.66 -8.18
N HIS A 81 -8.90 -3.42 -8.67
CA HIS A 81 -7.95 -2.96 -9.69
C HIS A 81 -6.49 -3.00 -9.24
N HIS A 82 -6.16 -2.66 -8.00
CA HIS A 82 -4.95 -3.00 -7.25
C HIS A 82 -5.05 -2.51 -5.80
N HIS A 83 -4.48 -3.25 -4.87
CA HIS A 83 -4.24 -2.82 -3.49
C HIS A 83 -2.79 -2.37 -3.32
N LEU A 84 -1.87 -2.97 -4.07
CA LEU A 84 -0.46 -2.67 -4.04
C LEU A 84 0.08 -2.47 -5.46
N GLY A 85 0.73 -1.33 -5.67
CA GLY A 85 1.59 -1.08 -6.82
C GLY A 85 3.06 -1.09 -6.39
N VAL A 86 3.90 -1.82 -7.09
CA VAL A 86 5.35 -1.77 -6.88
C VAL A 86 6.04 -1.36 -8.18
N ASN A 87 7.11 -0.59 -8.09
CA ASN A 87 7.84 -0.13 -9.25
C ASN A 87 9.34 0.04 -8.99
N THR A 88 10.11 0.00 -10.08
CA THR A 88 11.57 0.15 -10.09
C THR A 88 12.03 1.51 -10.64
N TRP A 89 11.16 2.52 -10.66
CA TRP A 89 11.48 3.80 -11.31
C TRP A 89 12.53 4.62 -10.57
N ALA A 90 12.79 4.32 -9.30
CA ALA A 90 13.79 4.99 -8.47
C ALA A 90 14.99 4.10 -8.12
N THR A 91 15.26 3.02 -8.86
CA THR A 91 16.38 2.10 -8.55
C THR A 91 17.76 2.73 -8.64
N SER A 92 17.90 3.87 -9.34
CA SER A 92 19.14 4.64 -9.37
C SER A 92 19.32 5.60 -8.19
N ALA A 93 18.28 5.80 -7.36
CA ALA A 93 18.38 6.62 -6.16
C ALA A 93 19.12 5.86 -5.05
N THR A 94 19.88 6.60 -4.24
CA THR A 94 20.46 6.02 -3.02
C THR A 94 19.34 5.57 -2.09
N PRO A 95 19.39 4.33 -1.56
CA PRO A 95 18.42 3.90 -0.55
C PRO A 95 18.41 4.86 0.64
N ALA A 96 17.23 5.13 1.17
CA ALA A 96 17.07 5.98 2.34
C ALA A 96 17.77 5.38 3.56
N GLY A 97 18.60 6.19 4.22
CA GLY A 97 19.27 5.83 5.47
C GLY A 97 18.35 5.95 6.69
N GLU A 98 18.90 5.66 7.87
CA GLU A 98 18.13 5.71 9.12
C GLU A 98 17.64 7.11 9.48
N ASP A 99 18.40 8.14 9.11
CA ASP A 99 18.08 9.55 9.38
C ASP A 99 17.23 10.21 8.28
N ASP A 100 16.93 9.49 7.19
CA ASP A 100 16.12 9.99 6.10
C ASP A 100 14.62 9.77 6.36
N ALA A 101 13.80 10.68 5.84
CA ALA A 101 12.34 10.48 5.81
C ALA A 101 12.01 9.31 4.86
N ARG A 102 11.46 8.23 5.42
CA ARG A 102 11.11 7.02 4.68
C ARG A 102 9.88 6.35 5.24
N LEU A 103 9.23 5.50 4.44
CA LEU A 103 8.19 4.61 4.92
C LEU A 103 8.84 3.53 5.79
N LEU A 104 8.49 3.49 7.06
CA LEU A 104 8.99 2.49 8.01
C LEU A 104 8.09 1.26 8.03
N GLU A 105 6.77 1.48 8.06
CA GLU A 105 5.77 0.43 8.16
C GLU A 105 4.51 0.84 7.40
N TRP A 106 3.80 -0.13 6.85
CA TRP A 106 2.45 0.01 6.36
C TRP A 106 1.60 -1.19 6.79
N GLU A 107 0.29 -0.99 6.88
CA GLU A 107 -0.63 -2.00 7.40
C GLU A 107 -1.55 -2.53 6.29
N LEU A 108 -1.68 -3.86 6.24
CA LEU A 108 -2.66 -4.56 5.41
C LEU A 108 -3.70 -5.20 6.32
N LEU A 109 -4.97 -4.84 6.09
CA LEU A 109 -6.10 -5.44 6.79
C LEU A 109 -6.70 -6.55 5.93
N LEU A 110 -6.73 -7.76 6.48
CA LEU A 110 -7.37 -8.92 5.87
C LEU A 110 -8.75 -9.17 6.52
N PRO A 111 -9.69 -9.81 5.80
CA PRO A 111 -11.05 -9.99 6.28
C PRO A 111 -11.15 -10.72 7.61
N GLY A 112 -10.32 -11.75 7.82
CA GLY A 112 -10.38 -12.58 9.00
C GLY A 112 -9.01 -13.02 9.53
N ARG A 113 -9.03 -13.55 10.76
CA ARG A 113 -7.84 -14.09 11.42
C ARG A 113 -7.23 -15.27 10.65
N GLU A 114 -8.08 -16.12 10.09
CA GLU A 114 -7.64 -17.27 9.30
C GLU A 114 -6.86 -16.83 8.05
N ASP A 115 -7.32 -15.75 7.40
CA ASP A 115 -6.62 -15.17 6.24
C ASP A 115 -5.24 -14.65 6.62
N ALA A 116 -5.14 -13.95 7.75
CA ALA A 116 -3.86 -13.43 8.26
C ALA A 116 -2.91 -14.59 8.64
N THR A 117 -3.42 -15.62 9.31
CA THR A 117 -2.63 -16.82 9.66
C THR A 117 -2.09 -17.51 8.40
N ALA A 118 -2.96 -17.77 7.42
CA ALA A 118 -2.58 -18.43 6.18
C ALA A 118 -1.55 -17.62 5.37
N ALA A 119 -1.66 -16.28 5.38
CA ALA A 119 -0.68 -15.40 4.74
C ALA A 119 0.70 -15.49 5.43
N GLY A 120 0.73 -15.48 6.76
CA GLY A 120 1.96 -15.64 7.53
C GLY A 120 2.64 -17.00 7.29
N GLU A 121 1.86 -18.09 7.30
CA GLU A 121 2.35 -19.44 7.02
C GLU A 121 2.97 -19.57 5.61
N ARG A 122 2.34 -18.94 4.60
CA ARG A 122 2.91 -18.91 3.23
C ARG A 122 4.23 -18.16 3.17
N LEU A 123 4.35 -17.02 3.84
CA LEU A 123 5.59 -16.26 3.91
C LEU A 123 6.70 -17.07 4.58
N VAL A 124 6.42 -17.73 5.70
CA VAL A 124 7.37 -18.64 6.38
C VAL A 124 7.79 -19.79 5.45
N ALA A 125 6.83 -20.42 4.77
CA ALA A 125 7.11 -21.50 3.82
C ALA A 125 7.95 -21.03 2.62
N ALA A 126 7.83 -19.76 2.24
CA ALA A 126 8.64 -19.12 1.20
C ALA A 126 10.01 -18.63 1.72
N GLY A 127 10.32 -18.82 3.00
CA GLY A 127 11.62 -18.49 3.61
C GLY A 127 11.75 -17.05 4.11
N TYR A 128 10.66 -16.31 4.27
CA TYR A 128 10.67 -14.98 4.83
C TYR A 128 10.48 -14.98 6.35
N ASP A 129 11.05 -13.97 7.00
CA ASP A 129 10.89 -13.77 8.43
C ASP A 129 9.49 -13.26 8.74
N VAL A 130 8.81 -13.89 9.70
CA VAL A 130 7.47 -13.54 10.16
C VAL A 130 7.46 -13.51 11.68
N ALA A 131 7.12 -12.37 12.26
CA ALA A 131 6.95 -12.19 13.69
C ALA A 131 5.45 -12.14 14.03
N PRO A 132 4.88 -13.19 14.65
CA PRO A 132 3.46 -13.23 14.99
C PRO A 132 3.10 -12.17 16.03
N THR A 133 1.85 -11.68 15.95
CA THR A 133 1.22 -10.75 16.91
C THR A 133 -0.14 -11.30 17.35
N ASP A 134 -0.79 -10.65 18.31
CA ASP A 134 -2.11 -11.07 18.81
C ASP A 134 -3.20 -11.06 17.74
N ASP A 135 -3.08 -10.19 16.72
CA ASP A 135 -4.09 -9.96 15.68
C ASP A 135 -3.60 -10.24 14.25
N GLY A 136 -2.35 -10.74 14.09
CA GLY A 136 -1.74 -11.03 12.81
C GLY A 136 -0.25 -11.26 12.88
N PHE A 137 0.53 -10.51 12.09
CA PHE A 137 1.99 -10.63 12.09
C PHE A 137 2.69 -9.38 11.52
N HIS A 138 4.00 -9.30 11.75
CA HIS A 138 4.92 -8.40 11.05
C HIS A 138 5.86 -9.22 10.16
N ALA A 139 6.17 -8.69 8.99
CA ALA A 139 7.16 -9.26 8.08
C ALA A 139 7.89 -8.12 7.34
N PRO A 140 9.24 -8.03 7.40
CA PRO A 140 9.96 -7.11 6.56
C PRO A 140 9.92 -7.57 5.12
N ASP A 141 9.69 -6.64 4.19
CA ASP A 141 9.84 -6.93 2.77
C ASP A 141 11.33 -7.06 2.40
N PRO A 142 11.70 -7.47 1.17
CA PRO A 142 13.10 -7.65 0.78
C PRO A 142 13.98 -6.39 0.89
N TRP A 143 13.39 -5.21 1.07
CA TRP A 143 14.10 -3.93 1.24
C TRP A 143 14.01 -3.36 2.66
N GLY A 144 13.42 -4.12 3.59
CA GLY A 144 13.33 -3.77 5.00
C GLY A 144 12.15 -2.86 5.35
N THR A 145 11.23 -2.58 4.43
CA THR A 145 9.97 -1.92 4.79
C THR A 145 9.08 -2.91 5.54
N MET A 146 8.66 -2.54 6.74
CA MET A 146 7.83 -3.43 7.56
C MET A 146 6.40 -3.50 7.03
N LEU A 147 5.95 -4.70 6.72
CA LEU A 147 4.55 -5.02 6.50
C LEU A 147 3.95 -5.53 7.80
N ARG A 148 2.92 -4.85 8.29
CA ARG A 148 2.04 -5.33 9.35
C ARG A 148 0.77 -5.89 8.73
N VAL A 149 0.48 -7.15 8.97
CA VAL A 149 -0.79 -7.78 8.55
C VAL A 149 -1.67 -8.00 9.76
N ARG A 150 -2.93 -7.58 9.67
CA ARG A 150 -3.92 -7.77 10.74
C ARG A 150 -5.24 -8.29 10.20
N ALA A 151 -5.96 -9.02 11.04
CA ALA A 151 -7.37 -9.27 10.81
C ALA A 151 -8.19 -7.99 11.05
N ALA A 152 -9.15 -7.70 10.17
CA ALA A 152 -10.13 -6.65 10.42
C ALA A 152 -10.90 -6.99 11.72
N ALA A 153 -11.21 -5.97 12.52
CA ALA A 153 -12.08 -6.17 13.66
C ALA A 153 -13.44 -6.70 13.19
N ALA A 154 -13.96 -7.71 13.87
CA ALA A 154 -15.33 -8.15 13.61
C ALA A 154 -16.26 -6.96 13.85
N GLY A 155 -16.98 -6.55 12.80
CA GLY A 155 -17.96 -5.46 12.84
C GLY A 155 -19.23 -5.84 13.61
#